data_0e924daa3157c31b690147c54b674af1
#
_entry.id   0e924daa3157c31b690147c54b674af1
#
_cell.length_a   1.000
_cell.length_b   1.000
_cell.length_c   1.000
_cell.angle_alpha   90.00
_cell.angle_beta   90.00
_cell.angle_gamma   90.00
#
_symmetry.space_group_name_H-M   'P 1'
#
loop_
_entity.id
_entity.type
_entity.pdbx_description
1 polymer ?
#
loop_
_entity_poly.entity_id
_entity_poly.type
_entity_poly.pdbx_seq_one_letter_code
_entity_poly.pdbx_strand_id
1 'polypeptide(L)'
;MEYLYEKLTAYGNSDYYAFHMPGHKRNMELMRARLPYNIDITEIDGFDDLHHAEGLLRELQENAAKVFHAEETHYLVNGSTVGLLSAVMGCTERGGRILMARNCHKSVYNAVYMNELRPVYIYPEFSEETDLNGEIHVDQIKKLLKEYEDIQAVVIVSPTYEGVVSDIEAIAEIVHGYKIPLIVDEAHGAHFGFHSYFPQNANTRGADVVIHSLHKTLPSLTQTALLHINGRYADRERIRNYLHMLQSSSPSYILMASIDECVRAMDECREEIMDTYVECLQQARERLKQLRNIKLIEAEHYDRSKIVLSVKNLKNTDGEVLNGKRFQEMLRSYHLEMEMASGSYVIAMTGPGDTQEGMDRLVQAVMEIDKNILCEELSGKDEDHTIKNISYEMIPLEQAYSSFEAGRMEGESVKWNEASGRISLEYVYLYPPGIPMIVPGERITSTIVQKMVKYKEMGFSIEGLSQENCLLVAGNPE
;
A
#
# COMPACT_ATOMS: atom_id res chain seq x y z
N MET A 1 1.89 -23.96 -22.07
CA MET A 1 2.62 -23.81 -20.79
C MET A 1 1.95 -24.71 -19.78
N GLU A 2 2.67 -25.35 -18.86
CA GLU A 2 2.10 -26.07 -17.72
C GLU A 2 1.81 -25.07 -16.61
N TYR A 3 0.59 -25.07 -16.05
CA TYR A 3 0.21 -24.17 -14.96
C TYR A 3 0.32 -24.86 -13.60
N LEU A 4 0.76 -24.14 -12.59
CA LEU A 4 1.08 -24.71 -11.28
C LEU A 4 -0.15 -25.32 -10.61
N TYR A 5 -1.31 -24.66 -10.66
CA TYR A 5 -2.55 -25.19 -10.05
C TYR A 5 -2.98 -26.52 -10.66
N GLU A 6 -2.91 -26.67 -11.98
CA GLU A 6 -3.25 -27.91 -12.68
C GLU A 6 -2.32 -29.06 -12.27
N LYS A 7 -1.03 -28.77 -12.19
CA LYS A 7 -0.02 -29.73 -11.75
C LYS A 7 -0.22 -30.15 -10.29
N LEU A 8 -0.47 -29.20 -9.39
CA LEU A 8 -0.78 -29.48 -7.97
C LEU A 8 -2.05 -30.32 -7.84
N THR A 9 -3.08 -30.03 -8.63
CA THR A 9 -4.35 -30.79 -8.64
C THR A 9 -4.14 -32.22 -9.13
N ALA A 10 -3.38 -32.39 -10.20
CA ALA A 10 -3.03 -33.71 -10.72
C ALA A 10 -2.25 -34.54 -9.67
N TYR A 11 -1.27 -33.92 -9.02
CA TYR A 11 -0.54 -34.57 -7.92
C TYR A 11 -1.44 -34.87 -6.71
N GLY A 12 -2.32 -33.92 -6.34
CA GLY A 12 -3.28 -34.09 -5.24
C GLY A 12 -4.25 -35.26 -5.44
N ASN A 13 -4.59 -35.58 -6.69
CA ASN A 13 -5.47 -36.68 -7.10
C ASN A 13 -4.72 -38.00 -7.43
N SER A 14 -3.39 -37.99 -7.36
CA SER A 14 -2.57 -39.17 -7.62
C SER A 14 -2.59 -40.14 -6.45
N ASP A 15 -2.09 -41.37 -6.68
CA ASP A 15 -1.90 -42.41 -5.66
C ASP A 15 -0.60 -42.28 -4.85
N TYR A 16 0.21 -41.22 -5.10
CA TYR A 16 1.38 -40.95 -4.30
C TYR A 16 1.04 -40.66 -2.84
N TYR A 17 1.61 -41.42 -1.91
CA TYR A 17 1.49 -41.14 -0.50
C TYR A 17 2.58 -40.13 -0.03
N ALA A 18 2.17 -39.08 0.62
CA ALA A 18 3.05 -37.94 0.97
C ALA A 18 3.88 -38.23 2.23
N PHE A 19 5.06 -38.87 2.11
CA PHE A 19 6.04 -38.92 3.19
C PHE A 19 6.87 -37.63 3.37
N HIS A 20 6.75 -36.68 2.43
CA HIS A 20 7.33 -35.35 2.51
C HIS A 20 6.50 -34.40 3.39
N MET A 21 6.99 -33.20 3.69
CA MET A 21 6.23 -32.09 4.28
C MET A 21 5.16 -31.58 3.30
N PRO A 22 4.06 -30.98 3.76
CA PRO A 22 3.71 -30.63 5.14
C PRO A 22 3.21 -31.80 6.01
N GLY A 23 3.12 -31.56 7.32
CA GLY A 23 2.78 -32.57 8.33
C GLY A 23 1.35 -33.11 8.27
N HIS A 24 0.41 -32.44 7.60
CA HIS A 24 -0.97 -32.88 7.41
C HIS A 24 -1.07 -34.08 6.44
N LYS A 25 -0.03 -34.40 5.65
CA LYS A 25 0.07 -35.55 4.75
C LYS A 25 -1.11 -35.71 3.78
N ARG A 26 -1.76 -34.60 3.40
CA ARG A 26 -3.00 -34.57 2.59
C ARG A 26 -4.16 -35.33 3.21
N ASN A 27 -4.12 -35.57 4.52
CA ASN A 27 -5.18 -36.29 5.23
C ASN A 27 -6.34 -35.35 5.53
N MET A 28 -7.35 -35.35 4.66
CA MET A 28 -8.53 -34.48 4.76
C MET A 28 -9.46 -34.81 5.93
N GLU A 29 -9.29 -36.00 6.54
CA GLU A 29 -10.13 -36.47 7.65
C GLU A 29 -9.60 -35.99 9.01
N LEU A 30 -8.32 -35.62 9.09
CA LEU A 30 -7.67 -35.22 10.33
C LEU A 30 -8.21 -33.88 10.87
N MET A 31 -8.60 -33.00 9.99
CA MET A 31 -8.99 -31.60 10.34
C MET A 31 -10.49 -31.35 10.10
N ARG A 32 -11.10 -30.54 10.96
CA ARG A 32 -12.50 -30.12 10.80
C ARG A 32 -12.70 -29.15 9.64
N ALA A 33 -11.73 -28.24 9.42
CA ALA A 33 -11.76 -27.27 8.35
C ALA A 33 -11.31 -27.91 7.03
N ARG A 34 -12.06 -27.66 5.96
CA ARG A 34 -11.71 -28.10 4.60
C ARG A 34 -10.86 -27.02 3.92
N LEU A 35 -9.58 -26.96 4.28
CA LEU A 35 -8.59 -26.15 3.58
C LEU A 35 -7.99 -26.97 2.42
N PRO A 36 -7.27 -26.34 1.49
CA PRO A 36 -6.75 -27.01 0.29
C PRO A 36 -5.53 -27.92 0.57
N TYR A 37 -5.61 -28.75 1.59
CA TYR A 37 -4.51 -29.66 2.01
C TYR A 37 -4.08 -30.65 0.92
N ASN A 38 -4.97 -30.95 -0.03
CA ASN A 38 -4.69 -31.88 -1.13
C ASN A 38 -3.68 -31.36 -2.13
N ILE A 39 -3.55 -30.05 -2.25
CA ILE A 39 -2.62 -29.37 -3.16
C ILE A 39 -1.51 -28.62 -2.42
N ASP A 40 -1.44 -28.71 -1.10
CA ASP A 40 -0.39 -28.08 -0.31
C ASP A 40 0.83 -29.00 -0.21
N ILE A 41 1.95 -28.51 -0.74
CA ILE A 41 3.23 -29.22 -0.81
C ILE A 41 4.38 -28.30 -0.41
N THR A 42 5.57 -28.86 -0.28
CA THR A 42 6.84 -28.10 -0.26
C THR A 42 7.62 -28.34 -1.57
N GLU A 43 8.88 -28.04 -1.60
CA GLU A 43 9.81 -28.24 -2.71
C GLU A 43 10.05 -29.75 -2.90
N ILE A 44 9.24 -30.41 -3.73
CA ILE A 44 9.40 -31.81 -4.10
C ILE A 44 9.79 -31.94 -5.58
N ASP A 45 10.36 -33.10 -5.93
CA ASP A 45 10.80 -33.40 -7.29
C ASP A 45 9.68 -33.12 -8.31
N GLY A 46 10.02 -32.38 -9.35
CA GLY A 46 9.11 -32.01 -10.43
C GLY A 46 8.29 -30.75 -10.21
N PHE A 47 8.35 -30.10 -9.01
CA PHE A 47 7.60 -28.88 -8.72
C PHE A 47 8.47 -27.62 -8.61
N ASP A 48 9.79 -27.74 -8.83
CA ASP A 48 10.76 -26.65 -8.75
C ASP A 48 10.90 -26.06 -7.33
N ASP A 49 11.81 -25.10 -7.15
CA ASP A 49 12.08 -24.38 -5.89
C ASP A 49 12.08 -22.89 -6.17
N LEU A 50 11.25 -22.11 -5.44
CA LEU A 50 11.15 -20.65 -5.65
C LEU A 50 12.50 -19.93 -5.48
N HIS A 51 13.34 -20.41 -4.57
CA HIS A 51 14.65 -19.82 -4.29
C HIS A 51 15.74 -20.23 -5.32
N HIS A 52 15.53 -21.32 -6.05
CA HIS A 52 16.43 -21.83 -7.07
C HIS A 52 15.63 -22.28 -8.30
N ALA A 53 14.79 -21.39 -8.81
CA ALA A 53 13.88 -21.68 -9.91
C ALA A 53 14.67 -21.96 -11.21
N GLU A 54 14.64 -23.22 -11.66
CA GLU A 54 15.30 -23.68 -12.89
C GLU A 54 14.32 -24.31 -13.90
N GLY A 55 13.12 -24.66 -13.44
CA GLY A 55 12.08 -25.33 -14.23
C GLY A 55 10.78 -24.52 -14.30
N LEU A 56 9.69 -25.13 -13.81
CA LEU A 56 8.33 -24.60 -13.91
C LEU A 56 8.22 -23.19 -13.33
N LEU A 57 8.70 -22.96 -12.11
CA LEU A 57 8.56 -21.67 -11.46
C LEU A 57 9.37 -20.56 -12.18
N ARG A 58 10.48 -20.93 -12.81
CA ARG A 58 11.22 -20.01 -13.67
C ARG A 58 10.39 -19.64 -14.89
N GLU A 59 9.82 -20.60 -15.60
CA GLU A 59 8.98 -20.35 -16.78
C GLU A 59 7.77 -19.46 -16.45
N LEU A 60 7.14 -19.71 -15.30
CA LEU A 60 5.99 -18.93 -14.82
C LEU A 60 6.38 -17.50 -14.45
N GLN A 61 7.52 -17.27 -13.82
CA GLN A 61 8.04 -15.94 -13.52
C GLN A 61 8.45 -15.18 -14.81
N GLU A 62 9.03 -15.87 -15.79
CA GLU A 62 9.32 -15.30 -17.11
C GLU A 62 8.03 -14.91 -17.86
N ASN A 63 6.95 -15.70 -17.71
CA ASN A 63 5.64 -15.34 -18.25
C ASN A 63 5.05 -14.12 -17.55
N ALA A 64 5.11 -14.07 -16.22
CA ALA A 64 4.67 -12.91 -15.45
C ALA A 64 5.41 -11.63 -15.86
N ALA A 65 6.71 -11.72 -16.14
CA ALA A 65 7.50 -10.60 -16.65
C ALA A 65 6.95 -10.07 -17.98
N LYS A 66 6.58 -10.95 -18.90
CA LYS A 66 5.98 -10.56 -20.20
C LYS A 66 4.60 -9.91 -20.01
N VAL A 67 3.75 -10.49 -19.16
CA VAL A 67 2.38 -10.00 -18.91
C VAL A 67 2.40 -8.60 -18.27
N PHE A 68 3.34 -8.36 -17.36
CA PHE A 68 3.50 -7.07 -16.68
C PHE A 68 4.51 -6.12 -17.36
N HIS A 69 4.99 -6.47 -18.55
CA HIS A 69 5.95 -5.67 -19.34
C HIS A 69 7.25 -5.33 -18.59
N ALA A 70 7.73 -6.26 -17.77
CA ALA A 70 8.99 -6.16 -17.05
C ALA A 70 10.09 -6.98 -17.73
N GLU A 71 11.36 -6.66 -17.45
CA GLU A 71 12.50 -7.47 -17.91
C GLU A 71 12.67 -8.73 -17.05
N GLU A 72 12.37 -8.64 -15.76
CA GLU A 72 12.49 -9.73 -14.80
C GLU A 72 11.39 -9.61 -13.72
N THR A 73 10.81 -10.74 -13.31
CA THR A 73 9.75 -10.77 -12.30
C THR A 73 9.99 -11.90 -11.31
N HIS A 74 9.74 -11.62 -10.03
CA HIS A 74 9.81 -12.58 -8.93
C HIS A 74 8.47 -12.70 -8.22
N TYR A 75 8.05 -13.94 -7.95
CA TYR A 75 6.90 -14.25 -7.11
C TYR A 75 7.21 -13.96 -5.64
N LEU A 76 6.30 -13.28 -4.96
CA LEU A 76 6.41 -12.95 -3.55
C LEU A 76 5.28 -13.61 -2.77
N VAL A 77 5.63 -14.50 -1.86
CA VAL A 77 4.70 -15.19 -0.95
C VAL A 77 4.71 -14.62 0.47
N ASN A 78 5.50 -13.57 0.70
CA ASN A 78 5.56 -12.80 1.94
C ASN A 78 5.07 -11.34 1.74
N GLY A 79 4.20 -11.13 0.75
CA GLY A 79 3.59 -9.85 0.42
C GLY A 79 4.56 -8.86 -0.21
N SER A 80 4.04 -7.70 -0.59
CA SER A 80 4.87 -6.56 -1.06
C SER A 80 5.88 -6.10 -0.02
N THR A 81 5.68 -6.43 1.25
CA THR A 81 6.62 -6.13 2.33
C THR A 81 8.02 -6.69 2.02
N VAL A 82 8.12 -7.97 1.66
CA VAL A 82 9.42 -8.58 1.34
C VAL A 82 10.03 -7.97 0.06
N GLY A 83 9.18 -7.63 -0.91
CA GLY A 83 9.61 -6.94 -2.14
C GLY A 83 10.24 -5.59 -1.86
N LEU A 84 9.58 -4.76 -1.04
CA LEU A 84 10.09 -3.43 -0.66
C LEU A 84 11.36 -3.53 0.19
N LEU A 85 11.42 -4.46 1.16
CA LEU A 85 12.63 -4.70 1.94
C LEU A 85 13.80 -5.08 1.02
N SER A 86 13.60 -6.03 0.12
CA SER A 86 14.63 -6.53 -0.79
C SER A 86 15.07 -5.48 -1.81
N ALA A 87 14.13 -4.71 -2.34
CA ALA A 87 14.40 -3.62 -3.28
C ALA A 87 15.26 -2.52 -2.63
N VAL A 88 14.85 -2.02 -1.48
CA VAL A 88 15.55 -0.95 -0.77
C VAL A 88 16.95 -1.41 -0.32
N MET A 89 17.03 -2.58 0.33
CA MET A 89 18.31 -3.10 0.81
C MET A 89 19.25 -3.54 -0.34
N GLY A 90 18.69 -4.01 -1.45
CA GLY A 90 19.45 -4.37 -2.65
C GLY A 90 20.01 -3.16 -3.41
N CYS A 91 19.29 -2.05 -3.40
CA CYS A 91 19.65 -0.81 -4.08
C CYS A 91 20.48 0.17 -3.22
N THR A 92 20.75 -0.15 -1.97
CA THR A 92 21.48 0.75 -1.04
C THR A 92 22.56 0.02 -0.26
N GLU A 93 23.65 0.74 0.08
CA GLU A 93 24.64 0.26 1.03
C GLU A 93 24.22 0.57 2.46
N ARG A 94 24.66 -0.27 3.40
CA ARG A 94 24.40 -0.05 4.83
C ARG A 94 24.95 1.30 5.27
N GLY A 95 24.13 2.08 5.98
CA GLY A 95 24.46 3.44 6.40
C GLY A 95 24.40 4.50 5.30
N GLY A 96 24.00 4.11 4.08
CA GLY A 96 23.84 5.00 2.94
C GLY A 96 22.68 5.97 3.08
N ARG A 97 22.55 6.86 2.10
CA ARG A 97 21.44 7.83 2.05
C ARG A 97 20.40 7.40 1.02
N ILE A 98 19.11 7.53 1.38
CA ILE A 98 17.99 7.23 0.51
C ILE A 98 17.04 8.44 0.44
N LEU A 99 16.53 8.73 -0.75
CA LEU A 99 15.47 9.71 -0.96
C LEU A 99 14.13 8.95 -1.04
N MET A 100 13.20 9.22 -0.13
CA MET A 100 11.95 8.47 -0.08
C MET A 100 10.74 9.39 0.18
N ALA A 101 9.60 9.03 -0.41
CA ALA A 101 8.35 9.70 -0.12
C ALA A 101 7.93 9.47 1.34
N ARG A 102 7.50 10.55 2.03
CA ARG A 102 7.10 10.47 3.44
C ARG A 102 5.86 9.62 3.65
N ASN A 103 5.03 9.46 2.61
CA ASN A 103 3.84 8.59 2.59
C ASN A 103 4.14 7.12 2.23
N CYS A 104 5.40 6.69 2.23
CA CYS A 104 5.75 5.30 2.06
C CYS A 104 5.13 4.41 3.15
N HIS A 105 4.79 3.18 2.76
CA HIS A 105 4.34 2.15 3.69
C HIS A 105 5.44 1.80 4.71
N LYS A 106 5.04 1.37 5.91
CA LYS A 106 5.96 1.00 7.02
C LYS A 106 7.07 0.02 6.62
N SER A 107 6.89 -0.80 5.59
CA SER A 107 7.94 -1.71 5.10
C SER A 107 9.17 -0.98 4.56
N VAL A 108 9.01 0.19 3.92
CA VAL A 108 10.16 1.01 3.50
C VAL A 108 10.91 1.56 4.71
N TYR A 109 10.21 2.03 5.73
CA TYR A 109 10.81 2.46 7.00
C TYR A 109 11.52 1.34 7.73
N ASN A 110 10.98 0.10 7.68
CA ASN A 110 11.65 -1.08 8.21
C ASN A 110 12.97 -1.37 7.47
N ALA A 111 12.98 -1.23 6.13
CA ALA A 111 14.22 -1.36 5.35
C ALA A 111 15.25 -0.29 5.71
N VAL A 112 14.81 0.96 5.90
CA VAL A 112 15.65 2.06 6.39
C VAL A 112 16.28 1.73 7.73
N TYR A 113 15.50 1.20 8.68
CA TYR A 113 16.01 0.76 9.98
C TYR A 113 17.01 -0.40 9.86
N MET A 114 16.62 -1.47 9.12
CA MET A 114 17.44 -2.69 9.01
C MET A 114 18.77 -2.45 8.31
N ASN A 115 18.79 -1.57 7.30
CA ASN A 115 19.99 -1.21 6.55
C ASN A 115 20.68 0.06 7.08
N GLU A 116 20.28 0.57 8.26
CA GLU A 116 20.86 1.73 8.94
C GLU A 116 20.89 3.01 8.08
N LEU A 117 19.93 3.16 7.15
CA LEU A 117 19.93 4.24 6.17
C LEU A 117 19.63 5.60 6.80
N ARG A 118 20.10 6.64 6.12
CA ARG A 118 19.80 8.05 6.41
C ARG A 118 18.77 8.55 5.40
N PRO A 119 17.47 8.58 5.74
CA PRO A 119 16.45 9.00 4.81
C PRO A 119 16.45 10.52 4.62
N VAL A 120 16.20 10.96 3.39
CA VAL A 120 15.75 12.30 3.04
C VAL A 120 14.31 12.17 2.58
N TYR A 121 13.39 12.97 3.14
CA TYR A 121 11.97 12.83 2.85
C TYR A 121 11.49 13.78 1.77
N ILE A 122 10.68 13.26 0.85
CA ILE A 122 9.85 14.03 -0.08
C ILE A 122 8.43 14.02 0.47
N TYR A 123 7.84 15.19 0.62
CA TYR A 123 6.46 15.32 1.07
C TYR A 123 5.54 15.47 -0.14
N PRO A 124 4.47 14.64 -0.27
CA PRO A 124 3.46 14.85 -1.29
C PRO A 124 2.78 16.19 -1.10
N GLU A 125 2.31 16.79 -2.18
CA GLU A 125 1.47 17.99 -2.09
C GLU A 125 0.16 17.61 -1.38
N PHE A 126 -0.38 18.54 -0.58
CA PHE A 126 -1.65 18.32 0.09
C PHE A 126 -2.71 19.25 -0.50
N SER A 127 -3.84 18.67 -0.91
CA SER A 127 -5.00 19.42 -1.38
C SER A 127 -5.97 19.72 -0.23
N GLU A 128 -6.06 20.97 0.18
CA GLU A 128 -7.05 21.40 1.18
C GLU A 128 -8.49 21.24 0.66
N GLU A 129 -8.72 21.25 -0.64
CA GLU A 129 -10.06 21.07 -1.22
C GLU A 129 -10.56 19.66 -1.02
N THR A 130 -9.72 18.66 -1.32
CA THR A 130 -10.09 17.24 -1.34
C THR A 130 -9.68 16.50 -0.08
N ASP A 131 -8.82 17.05 0.77
CA ASP A 131 -8.11 16.41 1.89
C ASP A 131 -7.23 15.21 1.46
N LEU A 132 -6.79 15.20 0.20
CA LEU A 132 -5.91 14.14 -0.31
C LEU A 132 -4.45 14.59 -0.31
N ASN A 133 -3.56 13.62 -0.04
CA ASN A 133 -2.16 13.75 -0.40
C ASN A 133 -2.04 13.57 -1.93
N GLY A 134 -1.43 14.52 -2.58
CA GLY A 134 -1.26 14.61 -4.02
C GLY A 134 -0.07 13.79 -4.56
N GLU A 135 0.35 14.16 -5.74
CA GLU A 135 1.51 13.57 -6.41
C GLU A 135 2.85 14.04 -5.80
N ILE A 136 3.90 13.32 -6.14
CA ILE A 136 5.28 13.73 -5.87
C ILE A 136 5.78 14.59 -7.05
N HIS A 137 6.08 15.86 -6.79
CA HIS A 137 6.56 16.75 -7.82
C HIS A 137 8.02 16.49 -8.22
N VAL A 138 8.26 16.44 -9.53
CA VAL A 138 9.58 16.22 -10.14
C VAL A 138 10.61 17.27 -9.67
N ASP A 139 10.19 18.53 -9.52
CA ASP A 139 11.09 19.62 -9.08
C ASP A 139 11.58 19.43 -7.64
N GLN A 140 10.79 18.83 -6.76
CA GLN A 140 11.24 18.51 -5.40
C GLN A 140 12.36 17.45 -5.42
N ILE A 141 12.17 16.38 -6.21
CA ILE A 141 13.18 15.33 -6.40
C ILE A 141 14.47 15.94 -6.94
N LYS A 142 14.37 16.74 -8.01
CA LYS A 142 15.51 17.40 -8.63
C LYS A 142 16.26 18.32 -7.66
N LYS A 143 15.54 19.06 -6.82
CA LYS A 143 16.14 19.92 -5.78
C LYS A 143 16.92 19.08 -4.77
N LEU A 144 16.30 18.03 -4.23
CA LEU A 144 16.90 17.18 -3.18
C LEU A 144 18.07 16.35 -3.71
N LEU A 145 18.01 15.83 -4.94
CA LEU A 145 19.15 15.14 -5.57
C LEU A 145 20.33 16.06 -5.83
N LYS A 146 20.10 17.36 -6.04
CA LYS A 146 21.15 18.36 -6.16
C LYS A 146 21.74 18.76 -4.79
N GLU A 147 20.94 18.73 -3.76
CA GLU A 147 21.34 19.10 -2.38
C GLU A 147 22.14 17.96 -1.71
N TYR A 148 21.76 16.71 -1.97
CA TYR A 148 22.35 15.51 -1.38
C TYR A 148 22.95 14.62 -2.48
N GLU A 149 24.25 14.80 -2.74
CA GLU A 149 24.95 14.09 -3.81
C GLU A 149 25.20 12.59 -3.53
N ASP A 150 25.01 12.15 -2.26
CA ASP A 150 25.25 10.78 -1.79
C ASP A 150 23.98 9.90 -1.73
N ILE A 151 22.87 10.33 -2.35
CA ILE A 151 21.66 9.52 -2.46
C ILE A 151 21.93 8.32 -3.38
N GLN A 152 21.56 7.13 -2.90
CA GLN A 152 21.81 5.86 -3.60
C GLN A 152 20.59 5.30 -4.32
N ALA A 153 19.38 5.65 -3.88
CA ALA A 153 18.13 5.24 -4.50
C ALA A 153 17.01 6.24 -4.19
N VAL A 154 15.99 6.27 -5.04
CA VAL A 154 14.75 7.01 -4.82
C VAL A 154 13.60 6.01 -4.66
N VAL A 155 12.75 6.20 -3.64
CA VAL A 155 11.56 5.37 -3.39
C VAL A 155 10.33 6.25 -3.32
N ILE A 156 9.33 5.96 -4.16
CA ILE A 156 8.04 6.65 -4.15
C ILE A 156 6.88 5.65 -4.12
N VAL A 157 5.70 6.13 -3.71
CA VAL A 157 4.44 5.38 -3.75
C VAL A 157 3.56 5.98 -4.84
N SER A 158 3.17 5.17 -5.81
CA SER A 158 2.26 5.56 -6.89
C SER A 158 1.55 4.32 -7.43
N PRO A 159 0.20 4.25 -7.34
CA PRO A 159 -0.68 5.28 -6.78
C PRO A 159 -0.58 5.37 -5.26
N THR A 160 -1.03 6.51 -4.69
CA THR A 160 -1.28 6.62 -3.25
C THR A 160 -2.43 5.70 -2.85
N TYR A 161 -2.68 5.56 -1.55
CA TYR A 161 -3.80 4.75 -1.04
C TYR A 161 -5.16 5.24 -1.58
N GLU A 162 -5.29 6.54 -1.73
CA GLU A 162 -6.48 7.20 -2.26
C GLU A 162 -6.59 7.13 -3.78
N GLY A 163 -5.50 6.82 -4.49
CA GLY A 163 -5.47 6.65 -5.93
C GLY A 163 -4.77 7.76 -6.72
N VAL A 164 -4.08 8.70 -6.07
CA VAL A 164 -3.33 9.74 -6.79
C VAL A 164 -2.04 9.15 -7.40
N VAL A 165 -1.78 9.46 -8.66
CA VAL A 165 -0.67 8.92 -9.44
C VAL A 165 0.35 10.02 -9.72
N SER A 166 1.64 9.71 -9.52
CA SER A 166 2.75 10.60 -9.85
C SER A 166 3.26 10.37 -11.28
N ASP A 167 3.88 11.36 -11.89
CA ASP A 167 4.53 11.22 -13.20
C ASP A 167 5.83 10.42 -13.10
N ILE A 168 5.69 9.09 -13.18
CA ILE A 168 6.81 8.14 -13.04
C ILE A 168 7.87 8.35 -14.14
N GLU A 169 7.46 8.67 -15.37
CA GLU A 169 8.37 8.83 -16.50
C GLU A 169 9.28 10.05 -16.30
N ALA A 170 8.71 11.18 -15.95
CA ALA A 170 9.48 12.38 -15.66
C ALA A 170 10.36 12.23 -14.40
N ILE A 171 9.90 11.52 -13.37
CA ILE A 171 10.69 11.20 -12.18
C ILE A 171 11.86 10.28 -12.55
N ALA A 172 11.63 9.22 -13.32
CA ALA A 172 12.67 8.29 -13.76
C ALA A 172 13.76 9.01 -14.57
N GLU A 173 13.38 9.90 -15.50
CA GLU A 173 14.33 10.68 -16.29
C GLU A 173 15.28 11.48 -15.39
N ILE A 174 14.76 12.17 -14.38
CA ILE A 174 15.56 12.93 -13.43
C ILE A 174 16.47 12.02 -12.60
N VAL A 175 15.93 10.93 -12.03
CA VAL A 175 16.66 9.99 -11.17
C VAL A 175 17.82 9.32 -11.94
N HIS A 176 17.55 8.90 -13.17
CA HIS A 176 18.56 8.30 -14.06
C HIS A 176 19.66 9.27 -14.48
N GLY A 177 19.38 10.58 -14.51
CA GLY A 177 20.40 11.62 -14.69
C GLY A 177 21.50 11.56 -13.62
N TYR A 178 21.18 11.06 -12.41
CA TYR A 178 22.13 10.82 -11.32
C TYR A 178 22.67 9.38 -11.28
N LYS A 179 22.24 8.51 -12.19
CA LYS A 179 22.66 7.09 -12.30
C LYS A 179 22.33 6.24 -11.09
N ILE A 180 21.22 6.52 -10.46
CA ILE A 180 20.67 5.77 -9.33
C ILE A 180 19.31 5.16 -9.68
N PRO A 181 18.87 4.08 -9.02
CA PRO A 181 17.59 3.43 -9.30
C PRO A 181 16.40 4.18 -8.73
N LEU A 182 15.28 4.10 -9.47
CA LEU A 182 13.93 4.46 -9.01
C LEU A 182 13.16 3.21 -8.61
N ILE A 183 12.75 3.14 -7.35
CA ILE A 183 11.88 2.10 -6.79
C ILE A 183 10.48 2.66 -6.66
N VAL A 184 9.49 2.01 -7.26
CA VAL A 184 8.08 2.40 -7.18
C VAL A 184 7.29 1.36 -6.41
N ASP A 185 6.74 1.76 -5.26
CA ASP A 185 5.72 0.99 -4.57
C ASP A 185 4.38 1.20 -5.30
N GLU A 186 4.10 0.34 -6.24
CA GLU A 186 2.86 0.28 -7.02
C GLU A 186 1.91 -0.80 -6.49
N ALA A 187 1.97 -1.08 -5.17
CA ALA A 187 1.16 -2.13 -4.54
C ALA A 187 -0.35 -1.96 -4.76
N HIS A 188 -0.82 -0.73 -4.93
CA HIS A 188 -2.23 -0.41 -5.20
C HIS A 188 -2.56 -0.27 -6.70
N GLY A 189 -1.58 -0.50 -7.58
CA GLY A 189 -1.69 -0.33 -9.03
C GLY A 189 -1.43 -1.60 -9.84
N ALA A 190 -1.55 -2.81 -9.26
CA ALA A 190 -1.27 -4.06 -9.98
C ALA A 190 -2.15 -4.26 -11.25
N HIS A 191 -3.28 -3.59 -11.35
CA HIS A 191 -4.17 -3.58 -12.54
C HIS A 191 -3.78 -2.55 -13.60
N PHE A 192 -2.78 -1.72 -13.37
CA PHE A 192 -2.32 -0.70 -14.33
C PHE A 192 -1.76 -1.32 -15.61
N GLY A 193 -2.04 -0.67 -16.74
CA GLY A 193 -1.61 -1.15 -18.05
C GLY A 193 -2.50 -2.24 -18.67
N PHE A 194 -3.42 -2.85 -17.92
CA PHE A 194 -4.30 -3.89 -18.46
C PHE A 194 -5.54 -3.36 -19.19
N HIS A 195 -5.92 -2.10 -18.97
CA HIS A 195 -6.99 -1.43 -19.71
C HIS A 195 -6.73 0.08 -19.83
N SER A 196 -7.12 0.70 -20.94
CA SER A 196 -6.87 2.13 -21.22
C SER A 196 -7.58 3.11 -20.27
N TYR A 197 -8.55 2.64 -19.50
CA TYR A 197 -9.25 3.41 -18.48
C TYR A 197 -8.38 3.72 -17.24
N PHE A 198 -7.35 2.92 -17.02
CA PHE A 198 -6.40 3.04 -15.92
C PHE A 198 -5.05 3.57 -16.40
N PRO A 199 -4.22 4.10 -15.50
CA PRO A 199 -2.85 4.50 -15.83
C PRO A 199 -2.01 3.35 -16.41
N GLN A 200 -0.90 3.71 -17.05
CA GLN A 200 0.13 2.73 -17.44
C GLN A 200 0.93 2.32 -16.19
N ASN A 201 1.39 1.05 -16.14
CA ASN A 201 2.19 0.58 -15.04
C ASN A 201 3.62 1.16 -15.05
N ALA A 202 4.24 1.24 -13.88
CA ALA A 202 5.56 1.84 -13.71
C ALA A 202 6.68 1.09 -14.44
N ASN A 203 6.52 -0.21 -14.77
CA ASN A 203 7.49 -0.97 -15.57
C ASN A 203 7.70 -0.34 -16.94
N THR A 204 6.65 0.21 -17.55
CA THR A 204 6.71 0.84 -18.88
C THR A 204 7.09 2.33 -18.82
N ARG A 205 7.23 2.89 -17.62
CA ARG A 205 7.48 4.31 -17.35
C ARG A 205 8.87 4.57 -16.79
N GLY A 206 9.80 3.60 -16.91
CA GLY A 206 11.19 3.78 -16.56
C GLY A 206 11.53 3.51 -15.09
N ALA A 207 10.63 2.97 -14.28
CA ALA A 207 10.98 2.52 -12.93
C ALA A 207 11.93 1.30 -13.00
N ASP A 208 13.00 1.29 -12.19
CA ASP A 208 13.95 0.19 -12.14
C ASP A 208 13.46 -0.98 -11.30
N VAL A 209 12.73 -0.71 -10.22
CA VAL A 209 12.09 -1.74 -9.40
C VAL A 209 10.64 -1.35 -9.14
N VAL A 210 9.71 -2.27 -9.42
CA VAL A 210 8.28 -2.06 -9.20
C VAL A 210 7.73 -3.19 -8.35
N ILE A 211 6.91 -2.85 -7.35
CA ILE A 211 6.28 -3.83 -6.48
C ILE A 211 4.77 -3.78 -6.63
N HIS A 212 4.15 -4.89 -7.02
CA HIS A 212 2.71 -5.05 -7.13
C HIS A 212 2.16 -5.99 -6.05
N SER A 213 1.16 -5.56 -5.27
CA SER A 213 0.33 -6.46 -4.46
C SER A 213 -0.81 -6.98 -5.33
N LEU A 214 -0.72 -8.20 -5.82
CA LEU A 214 -1.77 -8.76 -6.69
C LEU A 214 -3.12 -8.79 -5.97
N HIS A 215 -3.12 -9.24 -4.72
CA HIS A 215 -4.32 -9.40 -3.90
C HIS A 215 -5.10 -8.11 -3.60
N LYS A 216 -4.54 -6.93 -3.85
CA LYS A 216 -5.22 -5.66 -3.57
C LYS A 216 -6.16 -5.24 -4.69
N THR A 217 -5.76 -5.45 -5.95
CA THR A 217 -6.49 -4.92 -7.11
C THR A 217 -6.68 -5.93 -8.23
N LEU A 218 -6.14 -7.13 -8.11
CA LEU A 218 -6.34 -8.26 -9.01
C LEU A 218 -6.81 -9.51 -8.24
N PRO A 219 -7.43 -10.50 -8.90
CA PRO A 219 -8.00 -11.67 -8.25
C PRO A 219 -6.93 -12.68 -7.82
N SER A 220 -6.32 -12.45 -6.67
CA SER A 220 -5.32 -13.33 -6.07
C SER A 220 -5.49 -13.41 -4.56
N LEU A 221 -4.97 -14.47 -3.93
CA LEU A 221 -5.04 -14.67 -2.48
C LEU A 221 -4.25 -13.59 -1.74
N THR A 222 -4.72 -13.22 -0.55
CA THR A 222 -4.00 -12.29 0.35
C THR A 222 -2.55 -12.74 0.53
N GLN A 223 -1.63 -11.79 0.59
CA GLN A 223 -0.18 -11.99 0.72
C GLN A 223 0.56 -12.21 -0.62
N THR A 224 -0.15 -12.46 -1.73
CA THR A 224 0.47 -12.61 -3.05
C THR A 224 0.92 -11.26 -3.62
N ALA A 225 2.14 -11.23 -4.17
CA ALA A 225 2.69 -10.03 -4.77
C ALA A 225 3.75 -10.38 -5.84
N LEU A 226 4.16 -9.39 -6.61
CA LEU A 226 5.27 -9.48 -7.57
C LEU A 226 6.29 -8.36 -7.30
N LEU A 227 7.55 -8.69 -7.52
CA LEU A 227 8.63 -7.72 -7.66
C LEU A 227 9.15 -7.81 -9.09
N HIS A 228 9.22 -6.66 -9.75
CA HIS A 228 9.76 -6.51 -11.10
C HIS A 228 11.06 -5.74 -11.07
N ILE A 229 12.02 -6.12 -11.93
CA ILE A 229 13.28 -5.43 -12.07
C ILE A 229 13.49 -5.08 -13.56
N ASN A 230 13.82 -3.82 -13.82
CA ASN A 230 14.01 -3.29 -15.16
C ASN A 230 15.33 -2.50 -15.23
N GLY A 231 15.75 -2.19 -16.45
CA GLY A 231 16.86 -1.30 -16.69
C GLY A 231 18.20 -1.79 -16.10
N ARG A 232 19.08 -0.83 -15.80
CA ARG A 232 20.47 -1.13 -15.45
C ARG A 232 20.94 -0.52 -14.13
N TYR A 233 20.11 0.24 -13.44
CA TYR A 233 20.53 0.96 -12.24
C TYR A 233 20.27 0.17 -10.95
N ALA A 234 19.30 -0.75 -10.96
CA ALA A 234 19.08 -1.67 -9.87
C ALA A 234 20.08 -2.84 -9.89
N ASP A 235 20.65 -3.16 -8.74
CA ASP A 235 21.52 -4.33 -8.58
C ASP A 235 20.67 -5.59 -8.42
N ARG A 236 20.44 -6.27 -9.55
CA ARG A 236 19.58 -7.47 -9.64
C ARG A 236 20.06 -8.59 -8.73
N GLU A 237 21.37 -8.81 -8.67
CA GLU A 237 21.95 -9.90 -7.87
C GLU A 237 21.74 -9.65 -6.38
N ARG A 238 21.99 -8.43 -5.91
CA ARG A 238 21.74 -8.07 -4.50
C ARG A 238 20.25 -8.14 -4.15
N ILE A 239 19.35 -7.69 -5.02
CA ILE A 239 17.89 -7.79 -4.78
C ILE A 239 17.49 -9.26 -4.66
N ARG A 240 17.94 -10.14 -5.57
CA ARG A 240 17.68 -11.59 -5.51
C ARG A 240 18.19 -12.20 -4.21
N ASN A 241 19.40 -11.83 -3.78
CA ASN A 241 19.97 -12.30 -2.52
C ASN A 241 19.11 -11.92 -1.31
N TYR A 242 18.58 -10.68 -1.28
CA TYR A 242 17.67 -10.28 -0.21
C TYR A 242 16.32 -10.97 -0.30
N LEU A 243 15.77 -11.20 -1.49
CA LEU A 243 14.55 -12.02 -1.67
C LEU A 243 14.77 -13.43 -1.11
N HIS A 244 15.91 -14.05 -1.41
CA HIS A 244 16.27 -15.37 -0.88
C HIS A 244 16.37 -15.37 0.67
N MET A 245 16.97 -14.33 1.26
CA MET A 245 17.12 -14.24 2.72
C MET A 245 15.82 -13.92 3.47
N LEU A 246 14.93 -13.14 2.87
CA LEU A 246 13.79 -12.54 3.55
C LEU A 246 12.46 -13.27 3.28
N GLN A 247 12.36 -14.08 2.24
CA GLN A 247 11.21 -14.95 2.01
C GLN A 247 11.34 -16.25 2.81
N SER A 248 10.20 -16.87 3.10
CA SER A 248 10.15 -18.18 3.75
C SER A 248 10.95 -19.20 2.95
N SER A 249 11.76 -20.03 3.63
CA SER A 249 12.50 -21.12 2.99
C SER A 249 11.58 -22.24 2.47
N SER A 250 10.35 -22.32 2.99
CA SER A 250 9.29 -23.22 2.47
C SER A 250 8.13 -22.35 1.98
N PRO A 251 8.22 -21.83 0.75
CA PRO A 251 7.20 -20.94 0.19
C PRO A 251 5.91 -21.71 -0.07
N SER A 252 4.77 -21.08 0.18
CA SER A 252 3.45 -21.69 -0.03
C SER A 252 3.16 -21.89 -1.53
N TYR A 253 3.05 -23.14 -1.96
CA TYR A 253 2.65 -23.50 -3.34
C TYR A 253 1.22 -23.07 -3.66
N ILE A 254 0.34 -22.99 -2.65
CA ILE A 254 -1.02 -22.48 -2.83
C ILE A 254 -0.99 -20.97 -3.19
N LEU A 255 -0.13 -20.19 -2.52
CA LEU A 255 0.05 -18.78 -2.85
C LEU A 255 0.69 -18.61 -4.23
N MET A 256 1.71 -19.40 -4.57
CA MET A 256 2.32 -19.36 -5.90
C MET A 256 1.34 -19.77 -7.00
N ALA A 257 0.49 -20.79 -6.77
CA ALA A 257 -0.56 -21.14 -7.71
C ALA A 257 -1.61 -20.02 -7.88
N SER A 258 -1.91 -19.29 -6.82
CA SER A 258 -2.81 -18.14 -6.91
C SER A 258 -2.19 -16.96 -7.68
N ILE A 259 -0.87 -16.74 -7.56
CA ILE A 259 -0.15 -15.77 -8.38
C ILE A 259 -0.21 -16.20 -9.85
N ASP A 260 0.13 -17.47 -10.13
CA ASP A 260 0.15 -18.02 -11.48
C ASP A 260 -1.21 -17.93 -12.16
N GLU A 261 -2.29 -18.33 -11.47
CA GLU A 261 -3.66 -18.23 -11.98
C GLU A 261 -4.09 -16.78 -12.25
N CYS A 262 -3.69 -15.84 -11.40
CA CYS A 262 -3.94 -14.41 -11.61
C CYS A 262 -3.19 -13.89 -12.85
N VAL A 263 -1.92 -14.28 -13.03
CA VAL A 263 -1.12 -13.92 -14.21
C VAL A 263 -1.75 -14.51 -15.48
N ARG A 264 -2.16 -15.80 -15.44
CA ARG A 264 -2.84 -16.48 -16.54
C ARG A 264 -4.13 -15.77 -16.94
N ALA A 265 -4.96 -15.37 -15.97
CA ALA A 265 -6.20 -14.68 -16.24
C ALA A 265 -5.95 -13.32 -16.95
N MET A 266 -4.89 -12.60 -16.57
CA MET A 266 -4.51 -11.34 -17.21
C MET A 266 -3.84 -11.57 -18.58
N ASP A 267 -3.22 -12.71 -18.82
CA ASP A 267 -2.64 -13.05 -20.11
C ASP A 267 -3.71 -13.51 -21.13
N GLU A 268 -4.59 -14.44 -20.72
CA GLU A 268 -5.52 -15.14 -21.62
C GLU A 268 -6.89 -14.44 -21.74
N CYS A 269 -7.40 -13.84 -20.64
CA CYS A 269 -8.78 -13.33 -20.55
C CYS A 269 -8.86 -11.84 -20.21
N ARG A 270 -7.76 -11.09 -20.32
CA ARG A 270 -7.65 -9.69 -19.91
C ARG A 270 -8.77 -8.81 -20.44
N GLU A 271 -9.03 -8.86 -21.74
CA GLU A 271 -10.03 -7.98 -22.38
C GLU A 271 -11.42 -8.20 -21.78
N GLU A 272 -11.88 -9.46 -21.71
CA GLU A 272 -13.20 -9.79 -21.18
C GLU A 272 -13.33 -9.38 -19.69
N ILE A 273 -12.32 -9.69 -18.88
CA ILE A 273 -12.31 -9.40 -17.44
C ILE A 273 -12.29 -7.89 -17.18
N MET A 274 -11.40 -7.17 -17.85
CA MET A 274 -11.22 -5.75 -17.60
C MET A 274 -12.32 -4.91 -18.21
N ASP A 275 -12.84 -5.24 -19.40
CA ASP A 275 -13.95 -4.52 -20.02
C ASP A 275 -15.22 -4.65 -19.16
N THR A 276 -15.54 -5.85 -18.66
CA THR A 276 -16.67 -6.07 -17.75
C THR A 276 -16.53 -5.25 -16.47
N TYR A 277 -15.35 -5.26 -15.87
CA TYR A 277 -15.08 -4.47 -14.66
C TYR A 277 -15.20 -2.97 -14.90
N VAL A 278 -14.58 -2.46 -15.97
CA VAL A 278 -14.59 -1.04 -16.31
C VAL A 278 -16.01 -0.55 -16.62
N GLU A 279 -16.82 -1.34 -17.30
CA GLU A 279 -18.23 -1.00 -17.57
C GLU A 279 -19.02 -0.82 -16.26
N CYS A 280 -18.93 -1.78 -15.35
CA CYS A 280 -19.57 -1.71 -14.02
C CYS A 280 -19.10 -0.49 -13.22
N LEU A 281 -17.79 -0.25 -13.21
CA LEU A 281 -17.17 0.86 -12.49
C LEU A 281 -17.59 2.22 -13.05
N GLN A 282 -17.59 2.38 -14.39
CA GLN A 282 -18.01 3.63 -15.03
C GLN A 282 -19.47 3.95 -14.73
N GLN A 283 -20.38 2.97 -14.84
CA GLN A 283 -21.79 3.15 -14.50
C GLN A 283 -21.97 3.58 -13.03
N ALA A 284 -21.25 2.96 -12.11
CA ALA A 284 -21.29 3.34 -10.69
C ALA A 284 -20.81 4.78 -10.48
N ARG A 285 -19.65 5.15 -11.06
CA ARG A 285 -19.08 6.50 -10.94
C ARG A 285 -19.99 7.58 -11.54
N GLU A 286 -20.59 7.35 -12.71
CA GLU A 286 -21.52 8.32 -13.31
C GLU A 286 -22.76 8.57 -12.44
N ARG A 287 -23.25 7.55 -11.76
CA ARG A 287 -24.35 7.71 -10.79
C ARG A 287 -23.91 8.44 -9.52
N LEU A 288 -22.71 8.14 -9.01
CA LEU A 288 -22.15 8.82 -7.83
C LEU A 288 -21.84 10.29 -8.09
N LYS A 289 -21.51 10.71 -9.31
CA LYS A 289 -21.37 12.13 -9.69
C LYS A 289 -22.67 12.93 -9.56
N GLN A 290 -23.83 12.27 -9.50
CA GLN A 290 -25.16 12.91 -9.37
C GLN A 290 -25.54 13.17 -7.90
N LEU A 291 -24.72 12.81 -6.92
CA LEU A 291 -24.92 13.08 -5.52
C LEU A 291 -25.02 14.61 -5.27
N ARG A 292 -25.84 15.01 -4.31
CA ARG A 292 -26.09 16.43 -4.03
C ARG A 292 -25.12 17.00 -3.00
N ASN A 293 -24.83 16.23 -1.96
CA ASN A 293 -24.07 16.63 -0.79
C ASN A 293 -22.74 15.90 -0.71
N ILE A 294 -22.76 14.56 -0.72
CA ILE A 294 -21.57 13.73 -0.74
C ILE A 294 -20.86 13.91 -2.09
N LYS A 295 -19.55 14.08 -2.06
CA LYS A 295 -18.75 14.30 -3.26
C LYS A 295 -17.92 13.08 -3.61
N LEU A 296 -18.01 12.61 -4.85
CA LEU A 296 -17.02 11.70 -5.42
C LEU A 296 -15.76 12.51 -5.74
N ILE A 297 -14.68 12.21 -5.06
CA ILE A 297 -13.39 12.92 -5.22
C ILE A 297 -12.55 12.24 -6.30
N GLU A 298 -11.93 13.04 -7.14
CA GLU A 298 -10.94 12.64 -8.14
C GLU A 298 -9.81 13.68 -8.16
N ALA A 299 -8.58 13.22 -8.43
CA ALA A 299 -7.45 14.09 -8.74
C ALA A 299 -7.22 14.15 -10.26
N GLU A 300 -6.33 15.00 -10.73
CA GLU A 300 -6.02 15.15 -12.16
C GLU A 300 -5.39 13.84 -12.71
N HIS A 301 -4.36 13.32 -12.04
CA HIS A 301 -3.75 12.03 -12.33
C HIS A 301 -4.25 11.01 -11.30
N TYR A 302 -5.16 10.12 -11.71
CA TYR A 302 -5.94 9.36 -10.76
C TYR A 302 -6.24 7.92 -11.20
N ASP A 303 -6.12 7.00 -10.26
CA ASP A 303 -6.60 5.63 -10.36
C ASP A 303 -8.10 5.56 -10.05
N ARG A 304 -8.91 5.46 -11.09
CA ARG A 304 -10.37 5.43 -10.96
C ARG A 304 -10.92 4.15 -10.32
N SER A 305 -10.09 3.14 -10.07
CA SER A 305 -10.49 1.97 -9.26
C SER A 305 -10.81 2.34 -7.81
N LYS A 306 -10.30 3.46 -7.33
CA LYS A 306 -10.61 4.00 -6.00
C LYS A 306 -11.84 4.88 -6.07
N ILE A 307 -12.88 4.53 -5.30
CA ILE A 307 -14.07 5.37 -5.12
C ILE A 307 -13.90 6.09 -3.77
N VAL A 308 -13.49 7.35 -3.83
CA VAL A 308 -13.33 8.21 -2.65
C VAL A 308 -14.56 9.08 -2.51
N LEU A 309 -15.29 8.90 -1.40
CA LEU A 309 -16.53 9.60 -1.12
C LEU A 309 -16.35 10.54 0.08
N SER A 310 -16.43 11.83 -0.15
CA SER A 310 -16.19 12.86 0.87
C SER A 310 -17.50 13.36 1.50
N VAL A 311 -17.49 13.43 2.82
CA VAL A 311 -18.52 14.06 3.67
C VAL A 311 -17.99 15.34 4.33
N LYS A 312 -16.96 15.95 3.74
CA LYS A 312 -16.34 17.18 4.24
C LYS A 312 -17.37 18.29 4.40
N ASN A 313 -17.41 18.91 5.57
CA ASN A 313 -18.32 20.01 5.93
C ASN A 313 -19.82 19.63 5.90
N LEU A 314 -20.17 18.34 5.95
CA LEU A 314 -21.55 17.89 5.99
C LEU A 314 -21.99 17.58 7.43
N LYS A 315 -23.31 17.71 7.67
CA LYS A 315 -23.97 17.36 8.93
C LYS A 315 -25.06 16.32 8.67
N ASN A 316 -25.31 15.45 9.66
CA ASN A 316 -26.49 14.57 9.64
C ASN A 316 -27.77 15.36 9.96
N THR A 317 -28.92 14.69 9.92
CA THR A 317 -30.24 15.28 10.25
C THR A 317 -30.33 15.78 11.68
N ASP A 318 -29.51 15.29 12.59
CA ASP A 318 -29.47 15.71 14.00
C ASP A 318 -28.53 16.92 14.23
N GLY A 319 -27.92 17.45 13.16
CA GLY A 319 -27.00 18.60 13.19
C GLY A 319 -25.57 18.24 13.60
N GLU A 320 -25.23 16.97 13.74
CA GLU A 320 -23.89 16.54 14.07
C GLU A 320 -22.99 16.53 12.82
N VAL A 321 -21.77 17.04 12.95
CA VAL A 321 -20.77 17.03 11.88
C VAL A 321 -20.39 15.59 11.51
N LEU A 322 -20.47 15.28 10.22
CA LEU A 322 -20.03 14.00 9.69
C LEU A 322 -18.50 13.98 9.54
N ASN A 323 -17.92 12.83 9.81
CA ASN A 323 -16.56 12.46 9.47
C ASN A 323 -16.56 11.11 8.74
N GLY A 324 -15.43 10.73 8.17
CA GLY A 324 -15.34 9.48 7.43
C GLY A 324 -15.71 8.25 8.25
N LYS A 325 -15.39 8.22 9.56
CA LYS A 325 -15.71 7.08 10.42
C LYS A 325 -17.23 6.93 10.65
N ARG A 326 -17.92 8.02 10.96
CA ARG A 326 -19.38 8.02 11.05
C ARG A 326 -20.03 7.61 9.73
N PHE A 327 -19.50 8.12 8.62
CA PHE A 327 -20.00 7.74 7.30
C PHE A 327 -19.77 6.25 7.00
N GLN A 328 -18.63 5.70 7.39
CA GLN A 328 -18.37 4.26 7.30
C GLN A 328 -19.38 3.45 8.14
N GLU A 329 -19.69 3.90 9.36
CA GLU A 329 -20.70 3.26 10.21
C GLU A 329 -22.11 3.30 9.57
N MET A 330 -22.48 4.42 8.93
CA MET A 330 -23.73 4.50 8.16
C MET A 330 -23.73 3.48 7.01
N LEU A 331 -22.66 3.36 6.25
CA LEU A 331 -22.54 2.37 5.16
C LEU A 331 -22.59 0.93 5.68
N ARG A 332 -22.03 0.64 6.86
CA ARG A 332 -22.18 -0.66 7.52
C ARG A 332 -23.62 -1.05 7.82
N SER A 333 -24.50 -0.09 8.11
CA SER A 333 -25.93 -0.38 8.29
C SER A 333 -26.62 -0.87 7.01
N TYR A 334 -26.00 -0.60 5.83
CA TYR A 334 -26.40 -1.16 4.53
C TYR A 334 -25.59 -2.43 4.17
N HIS A 335 -24.87 -3.04 5.13
CA HIS A 335 -24.02 -4.21 4.94
C HIS A 335 -22.90 -3.98 3.91
N LEU A 336 -22.31 -2.78 3.91
CA LEU A 336 -21.15 -2.41 3.09
C LEU A 336 -19.94 -2.19 4.01
N GLU A 337 -18.87 -2.94 3.75
CA GLU A 337 -17.60 -2.78 4.44
C GLU A 337 -16.64 -2.02 3.54
N MET A 338 -16.27 -0.82 3.95
CA MET A 338 -15.35 0.05 3.19
C MET A 338 -13.90 -0.28 3.54
N GLU A 339 -13.00 -0.04 2.62
CA GLU A 339 -11.57 -0.27 2.83
C GLU A 339 -11.00 0.61 3.94
N MET A 340 -11.32 1.89 3.93
CA MET A 340 -10.80 2.85 4.89
C MET A 340 -11.76 4.01 5.10
N ALA A 341 -11.74 4.55 6.32
CA ALA A 341 -12.29 5.86 6.65
C ALA A 341 -11.18 6.83 7.04
N SER A 342 -11.24 8.03 6.49
CA SER A 342 -10.40 9.18 6.82
C SER A 342 -11.16 10.19 7.70
N GLY A 343 -10.52 11.33 7.98
CA GLY A 343 -11.17 12.43 8.68
C GLY A 343 -12.41 12.96 7.97
N SER A 344 -12.41 13.01 6.64
CA SER A 344 -13.49 13.62 5.86
C SER A 344 -14.06 12.72 4.75
N TYR A 345 -13.51 11.53 4.51
CA TYR A 345 -13.93 10.64 3.42
C TYR A 345 -13.85 9.16 3.79
N VAL A 346 -14.46 8.33 2.99
CA VAL A 346 -14.29 6.88 2.96
C VAL A 346 -13.77 6.45 1.59
N ILE A 347 -13.09 5.30 1.55
CA ILE A 347 -12.58 4.69 0.32
C ILE A 347 -13.25 3.33 0.13
N ALA A 348 -13.87 3.12 -1.04
CA ALA A 348 -14.12 1.79 -1.56
C ALA A 348 -12.99 1.44 -2.56
N MET A 349 -12.32 0.34 -2.32
CA MET A 349 -11.35 -0.23 -3.25
C MET A 349 -12.06 -1.22 -4.16
N THR A 350 -11.96 -1.02 -5.47
CA THR A 350 -12.61 -1.88 -6.46
C THR A 350 -11.60 -2.63 -7.33
N GLY A 351 -12.03 -3.72 -7.94
CA GLY A 351 -11.21 -4.55 -8.81
C GLY A 351 -12.04 -5.47 -9.71
N PRO A 352 -11.40 -6.27 -10.56
CA PRO A 352 -12.11 -7.15 -11.51
C PRO A 352 -12.99 -8.23 -10.86
N GLY A 353 -12.88 -8.43 -9.56
CA GLY A 353 -13.75 -9.33 -8.79
C GLY A 353 -15.10 -8.73 -8.41
N ASP A 354 -15.29 -7.41 -8.59
CA ASP A 354 -16.56 -6.74 -8.28
C ASP A 354 -17.64 -7.07 -9.32
N THR A 355 -18.88 -7.16 -8.84
CA THR A 355 -20.04 -7.44 -9.67
C THR A 355 -20.93 -6.21 -9.83
N GLN A 356 -21.77 -6.18 -10.86
CA GLN A 356 -22.78 -5.13 -11.02
C GLN A 356 -23.69 -5.01 -9.79
N GLU A 357 -24.06 -6.13 -9.16
CA GLU A 357 -24.87 -6.12 -7.92
C GLU A 357 -24.14 -5.40 -6.79
N GLY A 358 -22.84 -5.69 -6.59
CA GLY A 358 -22.02 -5.02 -5.57
C GLY A 358 -21.92 -3.51 -5.79
N MET A 359 -21.67 -3.09 -7.05
CA MET A 359 -21.63 -1.68 -7.43
C MET A 359 -23.00 -0.99 -7.23
N ASP A 360 -24.08 -1.64 -7.60
CA ASP A 360 -25.43 -1.11 -7.43
C ASP A 360 -25.81 -0.93 -5.94
N ARG A 361 -25.43 -1.88 -5.08
CA ARG A 361 -25.61 -1.77 -3.63
C ARG A 361 -24.87 -0.57 -3.05
N LEU A 362 -23.62 -0.37 -3.42
CA LEU A 362 -22.84 0.80 -2.99
C LEU A 362 -23.52 2.09 -3.42
N VAL A 363 -23.86 2.22 -4.70
CA VAL A 363 -24.49 3.43 -5.25
C VAL A 363 -25.84 3.72 -4.58
N GLN A 364 -26.68 2.71 -4.41
CA GLN A 364 -28.00 2.88 -3.78
C GLN A 364 -27.89 3.34 -2.33
N ALA A 365 -27.01 2.71 -1.54
CA ALA A 365 -26.78 3.09 -0.15
C ALA A 365 -26.28 4.54 -0.03
N VAL A 366 -25.29 4.92 -0.84
CA VAL A 366 -24.75 6.29 -0.83
C VAL A 366 -25.80 7.31 -1.26
N MET A 367 -26.59 7.02 -2.29
CA MET A 367 -27.67 7.91 -2.75
C MET A 367 -28.79 8.05 -1.70
N GLU A 368 -29.07 7.02 -0.92
CA GLU A 368 -30.05 7.09 0.16
C GLU A 368 -29.52 7.90 1.35
N ILE A 369 -28.27 7.69 1.74
CA ILE A 369 -27.60 8.49 2.76
C ILE A 369 -27.54 9.96 2.34
N ASP A 370 -27.17 10.26 1.09
CA ASP A 370 -27.05 11.62 0.56
C ASP A 370 -28.36 12.42 0.66
N LYS A 371 -29.52 11.77 0.48
CA LYS A 371 -30.84 12.41 0.62
C LYS A 371 -31.14 12.85 2.05
N ASN A 372 -30.55 12.19 3.04
CA ASN A 372 -30.78 12.43 4.46
C ASN A 372 -29.69 13.31 5.12
N ILE A 373 -28.78 13.88 4.33
CA ILE A 373 -27.76 14.83 4.78
C ILE A 373 -28.30 16.26 4.63
N LEU A 374 -28.10 17.08 5.67
CA LEU A 374 -28.39 18.51 5.64
C LEU A 374 -27.19 19.25 5.07
N CYS A 375 -27.38 19.93 3.95
CA CYS A 375 -26.43 20.90 3.44
C CYS A 375 -26.70 22.25 4.11
N GLU A 376 -26.23 22.48 5.33
CA GLU A 376 -26.02 23.83 5.83
C GLU A 376 -24.62 24.24 5.41
N GLU A 377 -24.50 25.16 4.44
CA GLU A 377 -23.27 25.90 4.28
C GLU A 377 -22.94 26.52 5.66
N LEU A 378 -21.81 26.13 6.24
CA LEU A 378 -21.31 26.73 7.47
C LEU A 378 -21.12 28.22 7.16
N SER A 379 -22.16 29.03 7.39
CA SER A 379 -22.07 30.47 7.28
C SER A 379 -21.05 30.92 8.32
N GLY A 380 -19.96 31.53 7.87
CA GLY A 380 -18.73 31.85 8.61
C GLY A 380 -18.91 32.81 9.80
N LYS A 381 -19.87 32.53 10.70
CA LYS A 381 -20.13 33.33 11.91
C LYS A 381 -20.07 32.53 13.23
N ASP A 382 -19.91 31.23 13.20
CA ASP A 382 -19.68 30.45 14.40
C ASP A 382 -18.16 30.17 14.57
N GLU A 383 -17.43 31.20 15.03
CA GLU A 383 -15.98 31.12 15.32
C GLU A 383 -15.64 30.18 16.48
N ASP A 384 -16.60 29.65 17.23
CA ASP A 384 -16.34 28.93 18.50
C ASP A 384 -16.53 27.41 18.46
N HIS A 385 -16.96 26.83 17.33
CA HIS A 385 -17.14 25.37 17.17
C HIS A 385 -16.66 24.82 15.81
N THR A 386 -15.70 25.46 15.17
CA THR A 386 -15.02 24.86 14.03
C THR A 386 -14.21 23.67 14.54
N ILE A 387 -14.82 22.48 14.49
CA ILE A 387 -14.04 21.26 14.30
C ILE A 387 -13.38 21.46 12.93
N LYS A 388 -12.20 22.10 12.93
CA LYS A 388 -11.36 22.12 11.74
C LYS A 388 -11.20 20.65 11.36
N ASN A 389 -11.76 20.26 10.22
CA ASN A 389 -11.57 18.92 9.68
C ASN A 389 -10.07 18.63 9.76
N ILE A 390 -9.72 17.50 10.36
CA ILE A 390 -8.32 17.12 10.50
C ILE A 390 -7.86 16.75 9.11
N SER A 391 -7.00 17.55 8.54
CA SER A 391 -6.33 17.25 7.29
C SER A 391 -5.33 16.12 7.50
N TYR A 392 -5.23 15.19 6.54
CA TYR A 392 -4.17 14.19 6.49
C TYR A 392 -2.84 14.76 6.00
N GLU A 393 -2.73 16.08 5.90
CA GLU A 393 -1.47 16.75 5.60
C GLU A 393 -0.34 16.19 6.46
N MET A 394 0.74 15.83 5.81
CA MET A 394 1.95 15.36 6.49
C MET A 394 2.71 16.54 7.05
N ILE A 395 2.87 16.57 8.37
CA ILE A 395 3.60 17.64 9.06
C ILE A 395 5.10 17.29 9.01
N PRO A 396 5.93 18.12 8.38
CA PRO A 396 7.37 17.93 8.43
C PRO A 396 7.89 18.02 9.87
N LEU A 397 8.63 16.99 10.29
CA LEU A 397 9.30 16.96 11.59
C LEU A 397 10.82 17.00 11.40
N GLU A 398 11.53 17.61 12.36
CA GLU A 398 12.99 17.58 12.39
C GLU A 398 13.47 16.16 12.68
N GLN A 399 14.26 15.60 11.79
CA GLN A 399 14.94 14.32 12.00
C GLN A 399 16.27 14.59 12.70
N ALA A 400 16.29 14.48 14.04
CA ALA A 400 17.48 14.70 14.85
C ALA A 400 18.43 13.47 14.81
N TYR A 401 17.87 12.26 14.67
CA TYR A 401 18.61 11.00 14.59
C TYR A 401 17.97 10.09 13.54
N SER A 402 18.74 9.15 12.98
CA SER A 402 18.17 8.06 12.20
C SER A 402 17.32 7.15 13.10
N SER A 403 16.37 6.43 12.51
CA SER A 403 15.55 5.48 13.27
C SER A 403 16.39 4.36 13.93
N PHE A 404 17.50 3.99 13.31
CA PHE A 404 18.46 3.04 13.86
C PHE A 404 19.21 3.57 15.08
N GLU A 405 19.69 4.82 15.04
CA GLU A 405 20.33 5.49 16.20
C GLU A 405 19.34 5.65 17.34
N ALA A 406 18.13 6.14 17.04
CA ALA A 406 17.06 6.29 18.03
C ALA A 406 16.68 4.97 18.70
N GLY A 407 16.62 3.86 17.96
CA GLY A 407 16.31 2.53 18.47
C GLY A 407 17.34 1.96 19.47
N ARG A 408 18.48 2.64 19.65
CA ARG A 408 19.56 2.25 20.61
C ARG A 408 19.63 3.17 21.82
N MET A 409 18.82 4.21 21.88
CA MET A 409 18.79 5.16 22.98
C MET A 409 17.99 4.62 24.15
N GLU A 410 18.40 4.97 25.36
CA GLU A 410 17.57 4.77 26.53
C GLU A 410 16.39 5.75 26.49
N GLY A 411 15.21 5.27 26.83
CA GLY A 411 13.97 6.03 26.72
C GLY A 411 13.16 6.04 28.00
N GLU A 412 12.28 7.01 28.10
CA GLU A 412 11.25 7.10 29.12
C GLU A 412 9.88 7.29 28.49
N SER A 413 8.85 6.74 29.12
CA SER A 413 7.47 6.91 28.67
C SER A 413 6.89 8.18 29.27
N VAL A 414 6.47 9.12 28.43
CA VAL A 414 5.86 10.38 28.83
C VAL A 414 4.45 10.52 28.27
N LYS A 415 3.58 11.25 28.94
CA LYS A 415 2.24 11.55 28.42
C LYS A 415 2.35 12.41 27.16
N TRP A 416 1.39 12.29 26.23
CA TRP A 416 1.39 13.06 24.97
C TRP A 416 1.58 14.56 25.16
N ASN A 417 0.93 15.16 26.18
CA ASN A 417 1.05 16.60 26.47
C ASN A 417 2.43 17.02 26.98
N GLU A 418 3.26 16.08 27.40
CA GLU A 418 4.64 16.29 27.91
C GLU A 418 5.70 15.95 26.85
N ALA A 419 5.29 15.38 25.70
CA ALA A 419 6.20 14.87 24.67
C ALA A 419 6.74 15.95 23.73
N SER A 420 6.13 17.14 23.69
CA SER A 420 6.57 18.21 22.79
C SER A 420 8.01 18.64 23.04
N GLY A 421 8.81 18.71 21.97
CA GLY A 421 10.24 19.04 22.02
C GLY A 421 11.15 17.82 22.21
N ARG A 422 10.61 16.66 22.64
CA ARG A 422 11.36 15.43 22.87
C ARG A 422 11.58 14.68 21.54
N ILE A 423 12.54 13.76 21.53
CA ILE A 423 12.83 12.87 20.40
C ILE A 423 12.04 11.57 20.58
N SER A 424 11.26 11.19 19.56
CA SER A 424 10.53 9.92 19.57
C SER A 424 11.47 8.73 19.43
N LEU A 425 11.22 7.66 20.17
CA LEU A 425 11.90 6.35 20.03
C LEU A 425 10.99 5.28 19.47
N GLU A 426 9.74 5.63 19.15
CA GLU A 426 8.77 4.70 18.57
C GLU A 426 8.08 5.29 17.34
N TYR A 427 7.55 4.40 16.50
CA TYR A 427 6.70 4.77 15.38
C TYR A 427 5.30 5.04 15.88
N VAL A 428 4.65 6.05 15.34
CA VAL A 428 3.23 6.34 15.57
C VAL A 428 2.50 6.35 14.25
N TYR A 429 1.46 5.52 14.11
CA TYR A 429 0.68 5.41 12.88
C TYR A 429 -0.80 5.67 13.12
N LEU A 430 -1.48 6.11 12.06
CA LEU A 430 -2.90 5.80 11.87
C LEU A 430 -3.01 4.52 11.04
N TYR A 431 -3.88 3.61 11.43
CA TYR A 431 -4.10 2.39 10.66
C TYR A 431 -5.58 2.17 10.38
N PRO A 432 -5.97 1.90 9.12
CA PRO A 432 -5.20 2.06 7.88
C PRO A 432 -4.83 3.53 7.57
N PRO A 433 -3.86 3.83 6.72
CA PRO A 433 -3.10 2.98 5.79
C PRO A 433 -1.76 2.44 6.33
N GLY A 434 -1.36 2.73 7.56
CA GLY A 434 -0.08 2.29 8.12
C GLY A 434 1.11 3.17 7.71
N ILE A 435 0.85 4.44 7.41
CA ILE A 435 1.87 5.48 7.15
C ILE A 435 2.24 6.12 8.49
N PRO A 436 3.54 6.22 8.85
CA PRO A 436 3.94 6.80 10.12
C PRO A 436 3.64 8.30 10.18
N MET A 437 2.98 8.74 11.25
CA MET A 437 2.87 10.15 11.63
C MET A 437 4.16 10.65 12.29
N ILE A 438 4.79 9.79 13.10
CA ILE A 438 6.07 10.04 13.77
C ILE A 438 6.96 8.82 13.53
N VAL A 439 8.23 9.08 13.22
CA VAL A 439 9.28 8.08 13.04
C VAL A 439 10.29 8.20 14.18
N PRO A 440 10.88 7.10 14.69
CA PRO A 440 11.94 7.17 15.68
C PRO A 440 13.08 8.09 15.22
N GLY A 441 13.55 8.95 16.12
CA GLY A 441 14.56 9.98 15.84
C GLY A 441 14.00 11.34 15.41
N GLU A 442 12.70 11.45 15.13
CA GLU A 442 12.06 12.73 14.88
C GLU A 442 11.74 13.49 16.16
N ARG A 443 11.86 14.83 16.11
CA ARG A 443 11.48 15.73 17.19
C ARG A 443 9.98 15.96 17.18
N ILE A 444 9.31 15.60 18.26
CA ILE A 444 7.87 15.74 18.46
C ILE A 444 7.52 17.22 18.60
N THR A 445 6.54 17.69 17.82
CA THR A 445 6.03 19.08 17.93
C THR A 445 4.67 19.09 18.65
N SER A 446 4.31 20.23 19.22
CA SER A 446 2.97 20.42 19.81
C SER A 446 1.85 20.20 18.78
N THR A 447 2.10 20.55 17.52
CA THR A 447 1.14 20.39 16.41
C THR A 447 0.84 18.92 16.15
N ILE A 448 1.86 18.02 16.12
CA ILE A 448 1.63 16.61 15.89
C ILE A 448 0.91 15.97 17.07
N VAL A 449 1.21 16.38 18.31
CA VAL A 449 0.50 15.92 19.52
C VAL A 449 -0.97 16.31 19.46
N GLN A 450 -1.29 17.57 19.13
CA GLN A 450 -2.67 18.04 18.97
C GLN A 450 -3.41 17.23 17.90
N LYS A 451 -2.75 16.88 16.80
CA LYS A 451 -3.29 16.06 15.73
C LYS A 451 -3.61 14.64 16.23
N MET A 452 -2.72 14.02 17.01
CA MET A 452 -2.95 12.71 17.63
C MET A 452 -4.17 12.73 18.57
N VAL A 453 -4.27 13.74 19.45
CA VAL A 453 -5.42 13.89 20.36
C VAL A 453 -6.72 13.98 19.58
N LYS A 454 -6.78 14.81 18.55
CA LYS A 454 -7.97 14.97 17.71
C LYS A 454 -8.36 13.67 17.00
N TYR A 455 -7.40 12.92 16.42
CA TYR A 455 -7.71 11.62 15.81
C TYR A 455 -8.33 10.65 16.81
N LYS A 456 -7.81 10.62 18.05
CA LYS A 456 -8.38 9.80 19.11
C LYS A 456 -9.80 10.23 19.47
N GLU A 457 -10.08 11.54 19.60
CA GLU A 457 -11.42 12.10 19.85
C GLU A 457 -12.41 11.76 18.73
N MET A 458 -11.96 11.69 17.49
CA MET A 458 -12.76 11.24 16.35
C MET A 458 -12.94 9.72 16.29
N GLY A 459 -12.36 8.98 17.24
CA GLY A 459 -12.47 7.54 17.36
C GLY A 459 -11.52 6.74 16.46
N PHE A 460 -10.45 7.37 15.92
CA PHE A 460 -9.40 6.65 15.19
C PHE A 460 -8.46 5.94 16.16
N SER A 461 -7.96 4.78 15.75
CA SER A 461 -6.91 4.06 16.46
C SER A 461 -5.54 4.63 16.12
N ILE A 462 -4.76 4.93 17.16
CA ILE A 462 -3.35 5.31 17.02
C ILE A 462 -2.54 4.10 17.46
N GLU A 463 -1.74 3.60 16.54
CA GLU A 463 -0.95 2.37 16.70
C GLU A 463 0.53 2.67 16.82
N GLY A 464 1.31 1.65 17.24
CA GLY A 464 2.77 1.73 17.40
C GLY A 464 3.22 2.21 18.78
N LEU A 465 2.27 2.56 19.65
CA LEU A 465 2.55 3.03 21.01
C LEU A 465 2.87 1.87 21.96
N SER A 466 3.95 1.99 22.73
CA SER A 466 4.30 1.02 23.78
C SER A 466 3.33 1.07 24.95
N GLN A 467 2.73 2.24 25.19
CA GLN A 467 1.75 2.46 26.26
C GLN A 467 0.66 3.44 25.78
N GLU A 468 -0.58 3.14 26.10
CA GLU A 468 -1.73 3.99 25.71
C GLU A 468 -1.59 5.42 26.27
N ASN A 469 -1.82 6.43 25.41
CA ASN A 469 -1.70 7.87 25.73
C ASN A 469 -0.31 8.37 26.14
N CYS A 470 0.70 7.54 25.96
CA CYS A 470 2.09 7.90 26.21
C CYS A 470 2.91 7.76 24.91
N LEU A 471 4.07 8.39 24.89
CA LEU A 471 5.09 8.25 23.87
C LEU A 471 6.41 7.83 24.53
N LEU A 472 7.08 6.86 23.97
CA LEU A 472 8.44 6.51 24.33
C LEU A 472 9.37 7.55 23.68
N VAL A 473 10.10 8.28 24.50
CA VAL A 473 10.99 9.38 24.07
C VAL A 473 12.39 9.20 24.62
N ALA A 474 13.39 9.77 23.95
CA ALA A 474 14.77 9.74 24.46
C ALA A 474 14.86 10.37 25.86
N GLY A 475 15.61 9.75 26.76
CA GLY A 475 15.92 10.30 28.07
C GLY A 475 16.55 11.70 27.92
N ASN A 476 16.37 12.56 28.93
CA ASN A 476 17.11 13.82 28.94
C ASN A 476 18.62 13.49 28.99
N PRO A 477 19.45 14.05 28.11
CA PRO A 477 20.88 13.96 28.34
C PRO A 477 21.19 14.58 29.72
N GLU A 478 21.82 13.82 30.60
CA GLU A 478 22.34 14.33 31.89
C GLU A 478 23.36 15.45 31.72
#